data_01a938d9e17c0c632d899495d87bfcc8
#
_entry.id   01a938d9e17c0c632d899495d87bfcc8
#
_cell.length_a   1.000
_cell.length_b   1.000
_cell.length_c   1.000
_cell.angle_alpha   90.00
_cell.angle_beta   90.00
_cell.angle_gamma   90.00
#
_symmetry.space_group_name_H-M   'P 1'
#
loop_
_entity.id
_entity.type
_entity.pdbx_description
1 polymer ?
#
loop_
_entity_poly.entity_id
_entity_poly.type
_entity_poly.pdbx_seq_one_letter_code
_entity_poly.pdbx_strand_id
1 'polypeptide(L)'
;MDESAVRERAQAFCDALVAGDIELATQDFSTELRRNLGEVLSLLPLPSNEATVESVEHGGSGYNVVIRLAGEIDEVRIQTRWKDREGRPTVVEASHLSKTARAAEAGEPEDAGVGEAESAT
;
A
#
# COMPACT_ATOMS: atom_id res chain seq x y z
N MET A 1 15.76 -12.70 -6.34
CA MET A 1 15.06 -11.61 -5.66
C MET A 1 15.51 -11.56 -4.23
N ASP A 2 15.94 -10.42 -3.77
CA ASP A 2 16.31 -10.24 -2.38
C ASP A 2 15.59 -9.03 -1.80
N GLU A 3 15.81 -8.77 -0.52
CA GLU A 3 15.10 -7.69 0.15
C GLU A 3 15.38 -6.33 -0.51
N SER A 4 16.61 -6.10 -0.92
CA SER A 4 17.00 -4.84 -1.54
C SER A 4 16.25 -4.61 -2.85
N ALA A 5 16.13 -5.64 -3.67
CA ALA A 5 15.41 -5.55 -4.93
C ALA A 5 13.93 -5.30 -4.70
N VAL A 6 13.35 -5.96 -3.71
CA VAL A 6 11.94 -5.77 -3.37
C VAL A 6 11.70 -4.35 -2.88
N ARG A 7 12.58 -3.86 -2.01
CA ARG A 7 12.46 -2.51 -1.45
C ARG A 7 12.56 -1.46 -2.56
N GLU A 8 13.46 -1.68 -3.49
CA GLU A 8 13.62 -0.74 -4.60
C GLU A 8 12.37 -0.69 -5.47
N ARG A 9 11.80 -1.86 -5.78
CA ARG A 9 10.58 -1.89 -6.60
C ARG A 9 9.38 -1.33 -5.85
N ALA A 10 9.31 -1.60 -4.54
CA ALA A 10 8.23 -1.06 -3.72
C ALA A 10 8.31 0.47 -3.65
N GLN A 11 9.53 1.00 -3.57
CA GLN A 11 9.70 2.45 -3.57
C GLN A 11 9.27 3.05 -4.91
N ALA A 12 9.59 2.36 -6.01
CA ALA A 12 9.17 2.81 -7.35
C ALA A 12 7.64 2.82 -7.46
N PHE A 13 6.98 1.83 -6.86
CA PHE A 13 5.53 1.78 -6.81
C PHE A 13 4.98 3.00 -6.06
N CYS A 14 5.58 3.32 -4.91
CA CYS A 14 5.17 4.48 -4.13
C CYS A 14 5.35 5.78 -4.92
N ASP A 15 6.49 5.92 -5.56
CA ASP A 15 6.79 7.14 -6.33
C ASP A 15 5.81 7.31 -7.48
N ALA A 16 5.45 6.22 -8.14
CA ALA A 16 4.51 6.27 -9.25
C ALA A 16 3.11 6.66 -8.78
N LEU A 17 2.70 6.17 -7.61
CA LEU A 17 1.39 6.53 -7.06
C LEU A 17 1.31 8.02 -6.74
N VAL A 18 2.37 8.57 -6.16
CA VAL A 18 2.41 10.00 -5.85
C VAL A 18 2.42 10.84 -7.12
N ALA A 19 3.09 10.33 -8.15
CA ALA A 19 3.13 11.02 -9.44
C ALA A 19 1.82 10.91 -10.22
N GLY A 20 0.92 10.02 -9.77
CA GLY A 20 -0.35 9.81 -10.47
C GLY A 20 -0.22 8.90 -11.69
N ASP A 21 0.89 8.18 -11.80
CA ASP A 21 1.15 7.31 -12.95
C ASP A 21 0.73 5.88 -12.60
N ILE A 22 -0.54 5.59 -12.78
CA ILE A 22 -1.10 4.31 -12.41
C ILE A 22 -0.52 3.17 -13.25
N GLU A 23 -0.24 3.44 -14.51
CA GLU A 23 0.35 2.44 -15.39
C GLU A 23 1.71 1.99 -14.87
N LEU A 24 2.53 2.96 -14.51
CA LEU A 24 3.86 2.66 -13.96
C LEU A 24 3.74 2.00 -12.58
N ALA A 25 2.79 2.45 -11.76
CA ALA A 25 2.61 1.89 -10.43
C ALA A 25 2.24 0.41 -10.49
N THR A 26 1.51 0.00 -11.51
CA THR A 26 1.01 -1.38 -11.59
C THR A 26 1.85 -2.26 -12.50
N GLN A 27 3.00 -1.77 -12.95
CA GLN A 27 3.83 -2.54 -13.91
C GLN A 27 4.34 -3.85 -13.33
N ASP A 28 4.51 -3.93 -12.02
CA ASP A 28 5.01 -5.14 -11.37
C ASP A 28 3.89 -6.05 -10.85
N PHE A 29 2.65 -5.74 -11.15
CA PHE A 29 1.52 -6.57 -10.71
C PHE A 29 1.47 -7.84 -11.53
N SER A 30 1.10 -8.94 -10.87
CA SER A 30 0.89 -10.21 -11.56
C SER A 30 -0.33 -10.10 -12.48
N THR A 31 -0.44 -11.04 -13.40
CA THR A 31 -1.61 -11.08 -14.30
C THR A 31 -2.89 -11.23 -13.50
N GLU A 32 -2.86 -12.06 -12.46
CA GLU A 32 -4.03 -12.28 -11.62
C GLU A 32 -4.45 -10.99 -10.91
N LEU A 33 -3.47 -10.26 -10.39
CA LEU A 33 -3.77 -9.03 -9.68
C LEU A 33 -4.29 -7.96 -10.62
N ARG A 34 -3.77 -7.92 -11.85
CA ARG A 34 -4.24 -6.96 -12.85
C ARG A 34 -5.69 -7.18 -13.24
N ARG A 35 -6.17 -8.42 -13.14
CA ARG A 35 -7.57 -8.70 -13.43
C ARG A 35 -8.50 -8.08 -12.40
N ASN A 36 -7.98 -7.78 -11.22
CA ASN A 36 -8.77 -7.16 -10.16
C ASN A 36 -8.32 -5.74 -9.90
N LEU A 37 -7.79 -5.08 -10.93
CA LEU A 37 -7.17 -3.77 -10.78
C LEU A 37 -8.11 -2.74 -10.16
N GLY A 38 -9.37 -2.74 -10.58
CA GLY A 38 -10.34 -1.80 -10.03
C GLY A 38 -10.50 -1.95 -8.53
N GLU A 39 -10.54 -3.20 -8.06
CA GLU A 39 -10.65 -3.47 -6.63
C GLU A 39 -9.41 -3.00 -5.88
N VAL A 40 -8.23 -3.29 -6.44
CA VAL A 40 -6.99 -2.89 -5.81
C VAL A 40 -6.91 -1.37 -5.71
N LEU A 41 -7.24 -0.67 -6.79
CA LEU A 41 -7.17 0.79 -6.78
C LEU A 41 -8.17 1.40 -5.82
N SER A 42 -9.28 0.74 -5.57
CA SER A 42 -10.28 1.25 -4.64
C SER A 42 -9.79 1.21 -3.19
N LEU A 43 -8.73 0.46 -2.91
CA LEU A 43 -8.13 0.42 -1.57
C LEU A 43 -7.24 1.64 -1.31
N LEU A 44 -6.89 2.37 -2.34
CA LEU A 44 -5.88 3.42 -2.26
C LEU A 44 -6.51 4.81 -2.23
N PRO A 45 -5.95 5.72 -1.42
CA PRO A 45 -6.40 7.11 -1.47
C PRO A 45 -5.73 7.77 -2.68
N LEU A 46 -6.47 7.89 -3.75
CA LEU A 46 -5.94 8.50 -4.99
C LEU A 46 -6.66 9.80 -5.27
N PRO A 47 -5.91 10.84 -5.56
CA PRO A 47 -4.45 10.88 -5.64
C PRO A 47 -3.81 10.80 -4.27
N SER A 48 -2.62 10.20 -4.22
CA SER A 48 -1.86 10.10 -2.98
C SER A 48 -0.85 11.24 -2.91
N ASN A 49 -0.77 11.89 -1.76
CA ASN A 49 0.21 12.96 -1.55
C ASN A 49 1.54 12.42 -1.07
N GLU A 50 1.49 11.31 -0.33
CA GLU A 50 2.68 10.67 0.19
C GLU A 50 2.50 9.17 0.10
N ALA A 51 3.59 8.47 -0.15
CA ALA A 51 3.60 7.01 -0.14
C ALA A 51 4.97 6.57 0.39
N THR A 52 4.96 5.73 1.41
CA THR A 52 6.17 5.34 2.12
C THR A 52 6.20 3.84 2.34
N VAL A 53 7.35 3.21 2.08
CA VAL A 53 7.56 1.81 2.42
C VAL A 53 7.87 1.76 3.91
N GLU A 54 6.97 1.19 4.69
CA GLU A 54 7.14 1.12 6.15
C GLU A 54 7.93 -0.09 6.59
N SER A 55 7.71 -1.23 5.96
CA SER A 55 8.44 -2.43 6.33
C SER A 55 8.53 -3.39 5.16
N VAL A 56 9.59 -4.19 5.16
CA VAL A 56 9.79 -5.26 4.20
C VAL A 56 10.19 -6.47 5.01
N GLU A 57 9.38 -7.52 4.96
CA GLU A 57 9.63 -8.73 5.75
C GLU A 57 9.61 -9.96 4.87
N HIS A 58 10.62 -10.79 5.01
CA HIS A 58 10.68 -12.06 4.30
C HIS A 58 9.71 -13.04 4.94
N GLY A 59 8.90 -13.69 4.13
CA GLY A 59 7.95 -14.67 4.64
C GLY A 59 7.67 -15.73 3.59
N GLY A 60 7.95 -16.99 3.92
CA GLY A 60 7.74 -18.07 2.98
C GLY A 60 8.60 -17.89 1.74
N SER A 61 7.99 -17.94 0.57
CA SER A 61 8.72 -17.84 -0.68
C SER A 61 8.76 -16.42 -1.22
N GLY A 62 8.41 -15.44 -0.43
CA GLY A 62 8.35 -14.06 -0.92
C GLY A 62 8.54 -13.05 0.19
N TYR A 63 8.06 -11.84 -0.06
CA TYR A 63 8.19 -10.73 0.89
C TYR A 63 6.85 -10.06 1.09
N ASN A 64 6.61 -9.62 2.31
CA ASN A 64 5.46 -8.79 2.63
C ASN A 64 5.96 -7.37 2.83
N VAL A 65 5.38 -6.43 2.11
CA VAL A 65 5.76 -5.03 2.19
C VAL A 65 4.56 -4.24 2.65
N VAL A 66 4.73 -3.50 3.73
CA VAL A 66 3.67 -2.62 4.23
C VAL A 66 3.97 -1.22 3.72
N ILE A 67 2.98 -0.62 3.10
CA ILE A 67 3.09 0.69 2.50
C ILE A 67 2.04 1.61 3.11
N ARG A 68 2.49 2.79 3.51
CA ARG A 68 1.61 3.82 4.04
C ARG A 68 1.34 4.84 2.93
N LEU A 69 0.07 5.10 2.69
CA LEU A 69 -0.35 6.05 1.65
C LEU A 69 -1.21 7.11 2.31
N ALA A 70 -0.91 8.37 2.03
CA ALA A 70 -1.68 9.47 2.57
C ALA A 70 -2.27 10.29 1.44
N GLY A 71 -3.60 10.37 1.40
CA GLY A 71 -4.32 11.25 0.50
C GLY A 71 -4.68 12.54 1.23
N GLU A 72 -5.62 13.28 0.69
CA GLU A 72 -6.03 14.55 1.31
C GLU A 72 -6.79 14.32 2.60
N ILE A 73 -7.64 13.33 2.63
CA ILE A 73 -8.51 13.10 3.77
C ILE A 73 -8.24 11.78 4.49
N ASP A 74 -7.59 10.85 3.84
CA ASP A 74 -7.38 9.51 4.40
C ASP A 74 -5.91 9.13 4.42
N GLU A 75 -5.57 8.30 5.40
CA GLU A 75 -4.28 7.63 5.43
C GLU A 75 -4.57 6.14 5.47
N VAL A 76 -3.93 5.39 4.58
CA VAL A 76 -4.19 3.97 4.42
C VAL A 76 -2.88 3.20 4.51
N ARG A 77 -2.91 2.06 5.18
CA ARG A 77 -1.79 1.13 5.14
C ARG A 77 -2.26 -0.10 4.41
N ILE A 78 -1.47 -0.52 3.44
CA ILE A 78 -1.76 -1.73 2.70
C ILE A 78 -0.57 -2.67 2.81
N GLN A 79 -0.84 -3.95 2.68
CA GLN A 79 0.21 -4.95 2.62
C GLN A 79 0.23 -5.51 1.21
N THR A 80 1.42 -5.49 0.61
CA THR A 80 1.61 -6.08 -0.71
C THR A 80 2.50 -7.30 -0.55
N ARG A 81 2.15 -8.36 -1.26
CA ARG A 81 2.97 -9.58 -1.24
C ARG A 81 3.73 -9.66 -2.56
N TRP A 82 5.03 -9.81 -2.44
CA TRP A 82 5.92 -9.84 -3.58
C TRP A 82 6.56 -11.21 -3.71
N LYS A 83 6.57 -11.73 -4.91
CA LYS A 83 7.20 -13.02 -5.22
C LYS A 83 8.05 -12.87 -6.46
N ASP A 84 9.05 -13.76 -6.56
CA ASP A 84 9.88 -13.82 -7.75
C ASP A 84 9.09 -14.54 -8.85
N ARG A 85 8.84 -13.86 -9.93
CA ARG A 85 8.22 -14.43 -11.11
C ARG A 85 9.16 -14.17 -12.27
N GLU A 86 9.79 -15.24 -12.75
CA GLU A 86 10.71 -15.16 -13.90
C GLU A 86 11.85 -14.17 -13.68
N GLY A 87 12.39 -14.18 -12.46
CA GLY A 87 13.56 -13.37 -12.15
C GLY A 87 13.27 -11.94 -11.75
N ARG A 88 11.99 -11.57 -11.59
CA ARG A 88 11.68 -10.19 -11.21
C ARG A 88 10.68 -10.15 -10.05
N PRO A 89 10.82 -9.16 -9.15
CA PRO A 89 9.84 -8.99 -8.08
C PRO A 89 8.48 -8.65 -8.66
N THR A 90 7.46 -9.39 -8.25
CA THR A 90 6.11 -9.25 -8.79
C THR A 90 5.13 -9.18 -7.64
N VAL A 91 4.21 -8.22 -7.67
CA VAL A 91 3.16 -8.10 -6.67
C VAL A 91 2.08 -9.11 -7.01
N VAL A 92 1.82 -10.05 -6.11
CA VAL A 92 0.82 -11.09 -6.35
C VAL A 92 -0.43 -10.90 -5.51
N GLU A 93 -0.36 -10.01 -4.51
CA GLU A 93 -1.48 -9.78 -3.61
C GLU A 93 -1.37 -8.40 -3.00
N ALA A 94 -2.50 -7.75 -2.79
CA ALA A 94 -2.56 -6.48 -2.09
C ALA A 94 -3.77 -6.51 -1.17
N SER A 95 -3.59 -6.18 0.09
CA SER A 95 -4.67 -6.17 1.05
C SER A 95 -4.61 -4.95 1.93
N HIS A 96 -5.77 -4.56 2.40
CA HIS A 96 -5.92 -3.37 3.23
C HIS A 96 -5.64 -3.74 4.68
N LEU A 97 -4.77 -3.00 5.34
CA LEU A 97 -4.46 -3.23 6.74
C LEU A 97 -5.20 -2.25 7.64
N SER A 98 -5.21 -0.97 7.28
CA SER A 98 -5.88 0.04 8.10
C SER A 98 -6.21 1.25 7.26
N LYS A 99 -7.21 1.99 7.72
CA LYS A 99 -7.59 3.25 7.10
C LYS A 99 -7.92 4.22 8.23
N THR A 100 -7.31 5.38 8.20
CA THR A 100 -7.48 6.40 9.22
C THR A 100 -7.73 7.74 8.56
N ALA A 101 -8.67 8.51 9.08
CA ALA A 101 -8.87 9.87 8.58
C ALA A 101 -7.62 10.68 8.91
N ARG A 102 -7.24 11.55 8.03
CA ARG A 102 -6.09 12.41 8.27
C ARG A 102 -6.54 13.50 9.19
N ALA A 103 -6.33 13.18 10.37
CA ALA A 103 -6.80 14.08 11.24
C ALA A 103 -5.92 15.07 11.58
N ALA A 104 -4.99 14.86 11.10
CA ALA A 104 -4.19 15.77 11.43
C ALA A 104 -4.95 16.82 11.69
N GLU A 105 -5.64 16.79 11.23
CA GLU A 105 -6.13 17.64 11.42
C GLU A 105 -6.87 17.55 12.47
N ALA A 106 -6.96 17.49 13.04
CA ALA A 106 -7.60 17.52 13.89
C ALA A 106 -7.56 17.21 15.01
N GLY A 107 -7.49 17.08 15.20
CA GLY A 107 -7.38 16.65 16.03
C GLY A 107 -7.92 15.91 16.74
N GLU A 108 -8.29 15.82 16.63
CA GLU A 108 -8.65 15.00 17.23
C GLU A 108 -8.67 14.18 17.78
N PRO A 109 -8.88 14.11 18.40
CA PRO A 109 -8.87 13.12 18.88
C PRO A 109 -9.21 12.34 19.11
N GLU A 110 -9.39 11.95 19.08
CA GLU A 110 -9.63 10.95 19.31
C GLU A 110 -9.91 10.28 19.48
N ASP A 111 -10.23 10.35 19.66
CA ASP A 111 -10.54 9.36 19.83
C ASP A 111 -10.73 8.86 19.80
N ALA A 112 -11.02 9.15 19.96
CA ALA A 112 -11.25 8.21 20.00
C ALA A 112 -11.45 7.68 19.81
N GLY A 113 -11.66 7.94 20.01
CA GLY A 113 -11.94 6.92 19.91
C GLY A 113 -12.13 6.54 19.52
N VAL A 114 -12.37 6.86 19.72
CA VAL A 114 -12.61 5.96 19.46
C VAL A 114 -12.83 5.49 19.13
N GLY A 115 -13.02 5.73 19.22
CA GLY A 115 -13.25 4.85 19.08
C GLY A 115 -13.45 4.49 18.68
N GLU A 116 -13.74 4.57 18.86
CA GLU A 116 -13.95 3.82 18.80
C GLU A 116 -14.16 3.38 18.45
N ALA A 117 -14.38 3.72 18.56
CA ALA A 117 -14.50 3.00 18.52
C ALA A 117 -14.70 2.67 18.21
N GLU A 118 -15.00 2.82 18.35
CA GLU A 118 -15.10 2.17 18.36
C GLU A 118 -15.24 1.75 18.05
N SER A 119 -15.45 2.19 18.14
CA SER A 119 -15.45 1.53 18.13
C SER A 119 -15.53 1.26 17.87
N ALA A 120 -15.86 1.51 18.04
CA ALA A 120 -15.90 1.06 18.10
C ALA A 120 -16.06 0.90 17.80
N THR A 121 -16.24 1.23 17.96
CA THR A 121 -16.36 0.77 17.99
C THR A 121 -16.50 0.54 17.93
#